data_90bdc327c8f6fe52296ee1f9b49bbe19
#
_entry.id   90bdc327c8f6fe52296ee1f9b49bbe19
#
_cell.length_a   1.000
_cell.length_b   1.000
_cell.length_c   1.000
_cell.angle_alpha   90.00
_cell.angle_beta   90.00
_cell.angle_gamma   90.00
#
_symmetry.space_group_name_H-M   'P 1'
#
loop_
_entity.id
_entity.type
_entity.pdbx_description
1 polymer ?
#
loop_
_entity_poly.entity_id
_entity_poly.type
_entity_poly.pdbx_seq_one_letter_code
_entity_poly.pdbx_strand_id
1 'polypeptide(L)'
;MAGSTQSQQSTVTSVDCSSIDTGISLVNSYISKKINLSHCKAIVFSEEYAYEGVSEELFTLVNNLEIRPDCNIIISRCKAMDYLNNVKPTLESVSARYYELILTSSEYTAYSENIALKDFYNSLLNSSSSPYAILGGINNKSTQKESTTSSVYDSEGSYKADETPIISPNGIENMGLAVFSGDKLVGELDGSQTLSHMIITNNLKSAVISIPNPYSQGSTISMYITQSKKTKTNLKFINNYPYITCDINVTGDILSLEEGLDYSNEEVLKTIQEYTNAFLEQNISSYLYKTAKEYKTDIASFGKYAIKNYSTWNDWYNSNWSANYENSFFKVNVNSSIQSGQLFTKI
;
A
#
# COMPACT_ATOMS: atom_id res chain seq x y z
N MET A 1 -20.15 0.07 42.05
CA MET A 1 -21.09 0.21 40.94
C MET A 1 -20.25 0.19 39.67
N ALA A 2 -20.24 -0.94 38.96
CA ALA A 2 -19.57 -1.05 37.68
C ALA A 2 -20.44 -0.35 36.62
N GLY A 3 -19.96 0.77 36.10
CA GLY A 3 -20.62 1.47 34.99
C GLY A 3 -20.57 0.57 33.77
N SER A 4 -21.73 0.12 33.30
CA SER A 4 -21.90 -0.51 32.02
C SER A 4 -21.48 0.50 30.95
N THR A 5 -20.30 0.32 30.36
CA THR A 5 -19.90 1.00 29.14
C THR A 5 -20.90 0.54 28.06
N GLN A 6 -21.91 1.36 27.77
CA GLN A 6 -22.72 1.17 26.58
C GLN A 6 -21.77 1.23 25.37
N SER A 7 -21.59 0.12 24.70
CA SER A 7 -20.95 0.08 23.37
C SER A 7 -21.70 1.06 22.48
N GLN A 8 -21.04 2.10 22.00
CA GLN A 8 -21.62 3.00 21.02
C GLN A 8 -21.91 2.18 19.76
N GLN A 9 -23.16 1.89 19.54
CA GLN A 9 -23.62 1.15 18.35
C GLN A 9 -23.39 2.03 17.13
N SER A 10 -22.50 1.61 16.23
CA SER A 10 -22.39 2.22 14.89
C SER A 10 -23.52 1.70 14.01
N THR A 11 -24.08 2.59 13.18
CA THR A 11 -25.15 2.26 12.23
C THR A 11 -24.69 2.64 10.83
N VAL A 12 -24.89 1.74 9.87
CA VAL A 12 -24.69 2.03 8.45
C VAL A 12 -26.03 2.42 7.86
N THR A 13 -26.09 3.58 7.22
CA THR A 13 -27.28 4.09 6.53
C THR A 13 -26.90 4.31 5.07
N SER A 14 -27.73 3.85 4.15
CA SER A 14 -27.57 4.09 2.70
C SER A 14 -28.69 4.99 2.18
N VAL A 15 -28.36 5.75 1.16
CA VAL A 15 -29.28 6.63 0.46
C VAL A 15 -28.96 6.62 -1.03
N ASP A 16 -29.98 6.56 -1.85
CA ASP A 16 -29.87 6.77 -3.29
C ASP A 16 -30.08 8.26 -3.58
N CYS A 17 -29.10 8.89 -4.25
CA CYS A 17 -29.09 10.34 -4.46
C CYS A 17 -28.25 10.71 -5.67
N SER A 18 -28.49 11.91 -6.20
CA SER A 18 -27.79 12.44 -7.36
C SER A 18 -26.45 13.10 -7.02
N SER A 19 -26.18 13.40 -5.75
CA SER A 19 -24.92 13.97 -5.26
C SER A 19 -24.72 13.69 -3.77
N ILE A 20 -23.48 13.75 -3.31
CA ILE A 20 -23.13 13.55 -1.90
C ILE A 20 -23.87 14.53 -1.00
N ASP A 21 -23.92 15.81 -1.36
CA ASP A 21 -24.56 16.85 -0.53
C ASP A 21 -26.07 16.66 -0.42
N THR A 22 -26.74 16.29 -1.52
CA THR A 22 -28.17 15.99 -1.49
C THR A 22 -28.47 14.73 -0.70
N GLY A 23 -27.59 13.72 -0.80
CA GLY A 23 -27.66 12.50 0.01
C GLY A 23 -27.54 12.78 1.51
N ILE A 24 -26.53 13.56 1.92
CA ILE A 24 -26.37 13.98 3.32
C ILE A 24 -27.59 14.74 3.81
N SER A 25 -28.15 15.65 2.99
CA SER A 25 -29.34 16.40 3.33
C SER A 25 -30.55 15.47 3.54
N LEU A 26 -30.71 14.47 2.67
CA LEU A 26 -31.81 13.50 2.78
C LEU A 26 -31.65 12.63 4.03
N VAL A 27 -30.44 12.14 4.33
CA VAL A 27 -30.17 11.37 5.55
C VAL A 27 -30.43 12.22 6.81
N ASN A 28 -30.07 13.51 6.79
CA ASN A 28 -30.36 14.43 7.91
C ASN A 28 -31.87 14.61 8.18
N SER A 29 -32.74 14.39 7.19
CA SER A 29 -34.20 14.43 7.41
C SER A 29 -34.72 13.17 8.12
N TYR A 30 -33.95 12.08 8.08
CA TYR A 30 -34.34 10.78 8.65
C TYR A 30 -33.75 10.55 10.05
N ILE A 31 -32.53 11.03 10.33
CA ILE A 31 -31.86 10.82 11.62
C ILE A 31 -32.16 11.95 12.60
N SER A 32 -32.09 11.65 13.90
CA SER A 32 -32.39 12.61 14.97
C SER A 32 -31.28 13.65 15.24
N LYS A 33 -30.10 13.50 14.63
CA LYS A 33 -28.95 14.39 14.78
C LYS A 33 -28.39 14.77 13.42
N LYS A 34 -27.95 16.02 13.26
CA LYS A 34 -27.26 16.45 12.04
C LYS A 34 -25.95 15.67 11.87
N ILE A 35 -25.72 15.13 10.67
CA ILE A 35 -24.43 14.53 10.31
C ILE A 35 -23.36 15.62 10.37
N ASN A 36 -22.23 15.28 10.99
CA ASN A 36 -21.03 16.11 11.02
C ASN A 36 -19.84 15.28 10.53
N LEU A 37 -19.22 15.70 9.45
CA LEU A 37 -18.14 15.00 8.78
C LEU A 37 -16.74 15.33 9.33
N SER A 38 -16.63 16.19 10.35
CA SER A 38 -15.33 16.61 10.92
C SER A 38 -14.53 15.46 11.55
N HIS A 39 -15.18 14.35 11.85
CA HIS A 39 -14.57 13.13 12.37
C HIS A 39 -14.52 11.99 11.33
N CYS A 40 -14.73 12.29 10.05
CA CYS A 40 -14.55 11.31 8.98
C CYS A 40 -13.10 10.78 8.99
N LYS A 41 -12.93 9.46 9.07
CA LYS A 41 -11.61 8.79 9.12
C LYS A 41 -11.26 8.10 7.81
N ALA A 42 -12.28 7.63 7.09
CA ALA A 42 -12.11 6.95 5.81
C ALA A 42 -13.24 7.30 4.85
N ILE A 43 -12.89 7.43 3.59
CA ILE A 43 -13.79 7.51 2.44
C ILE A 43 -13.59 6.22 1.67
N VAL A 44 -14.65 5.48 1.43
CA VAL A 44 -14.60 4.17 0.77
C VAL A 44 -15.34 4.25 -0.55
N PHE A 45 -14.63 4.02 -1.65
CA PHE A 45 -15.23 3.78 -2.97
C PHE A 45 -15.23 2.28 -3.25
N SER A 46 -16.26 1.78 -3.94
CA SER A 46 -16.20 0.42 -4.47
C SER A 46 -15.29 0.37 -5.69
N GLU A 47 -14.67 -0.79 -5.92
CA GLU A 47 -13.84 -1.04 -7.09
C GLU A 47 -14.60 -0.79 -8.38
N GLU A 48 -15.85 -1.27 -8.46
CA GLU A 48 -16.73 -1.08 -9.61
C GLU A 48 -16.89 0.41 -9.95
N TYR A 49 -17.15 1.24 -8.95
CA TYR A 49 -17.26 2.69 -9.11
C TYR A 49 -15.94 3.33 -9.51
N ALA A 50 -14.84 2.87 -8.92
CA ALA A 50 -13.51 3.41 -9.21
C ALA A 50 -13.04 3.13 -10.64
N TYR A 51 -13.50 2.07 -11.30
CA TYR A 51 -13.26 1.85 -12.74
C TYR A 51 -13.98 2.86 -13.63
N GLU A 52 -15.13 3.38 -13.21
CA GLU A 52 -15.86 4.39 -13.96
C GLU A 52 -15.22 5.78 -13.82
N GLY A 53 -14.66 6.07 -12.65
CA GLY A 53 -13.96 7.31 -12.31
C GLY A 53 -14.49 7.94 -11.02
N VAL A 54 -13.60 8.56 -10.24
CA VAL A 54 -13.92 9.12 -8.91
C VAL A 54 -13.80 10.65 -8.83
N SER A 55 -13.56 11.32 -9.95
CA SER A 55 -13.21 12.76 -9.97
C SER A 55 -14.35 13.64 -9.44
N GLU A 56 -15.61 13.37 -9.80
CA GLU A 56 -16.76 14.21 -9.45
C GLU A 56 -16.99 14.22 -7.94
N GLU A 57 -17.01 13.04 -7.32
CA GLU A 57 -17.19 12.89 -5.87
C GLU A 57 -15.96 13.41 -5.12
N LEU A 58 -14.77 13.17 -5.66
CA LEU A 58 -13.54 13.64 -5.06
C LEU A 58 -13.50 15.18 -4.98
N PHE A 59 -13.92 15.89 -6.04
CA PHE A 59 -14.05 17.35 -6.03
C PHE A 59 -15.03 17.82 -4.97
N THR A 60 -16.18 17.16 -4.84
CA THR A 60 -17.18 17.47 -3.80
C THR A 60 -16.61 17.26 -2.41
N LEU A 61 -15.92 16.14 -2.17
CA LEU A 61 -15.36 15.80 -0.87
C LEU A 61 -14.21 16.74 -0.45
N VAL A 62 -13.34 17.12 -1.39
CA VAL A 62 -12.23 18.06 -1.10
C VAL A 62 -12.74 19.46 -0.80
N ASN A 63 -13.83 19.89 -1.44
CA ASN A 63 -14.44 21.21 -1.21
C ASN A 63 -15.35 21.25 0.03
N ASN A 64 -15.66 20.12 0.65
CA ASN A 64 -16.46 20.09 1.86
C ASN A 64 -15.62 20.52 3.08
N LEU A 65 -15.95 21.66 3.67
CA LEU A 65 -15.22 22.27 4.79
C LEU A 65 -15.23 21.42 6.09
N GLU A 66 -16.16 20.48 6.22
CA GLU A 66 -16.22 19.59 7.38
C GLU A 66 -15.26 18.42 7.24
N ILE A 67 -14.91 17.98 6.02
CA ILE A 67 -14.02 16.84 5.79
C ILE A 67 -12.56 17.28 5.95
N ARG A 68 -11.86 16.56 6.81
CA ARG A 68 -10.43 16.83 7.02
C ARG A 68 -9.60 16.31 5.83
N PRO A 69 -8.62 17.08 5.36
CA PRO A 69 -7.76 16.66 4.25
C PRO A 69 -6.91 15.41 4.53
N ASP A 70 -6.76 15.03 5.81
CA ASP A 70 -6.04 13.83 6.26
C ASP A 70 -6.93 12.57 6.35
N CYS A 71 -8.19 12.65 5.92
CA CYS A 71 -9.07 11.50 5.79
C CYS A 71 -8.52 10.50 4.75
N ASN A 72 -8.51 9.21 5.06
CA ASN A 72 -7.93 8.20 4.17
C ASN A 72 -8.90 7.78 3.07
N ILE A 73 -8.36 7.45 1.88
CA ILE A 73 -9.12 6.89 0.76
C ILE A 73 -8.86 5.39 0.68
N ILE A 74 -9.94 4.62 0.61
CA ILE A 74 -9.93 3.16 0.48
C ILE A 74 -10.74 2.78 -0.76
N ILE A 75 -10.19 1.92 -1.60
CA ILE A 75 -10.91 1.26 -2.68
C ILE A 75 -11.25 -0.15 -2.23
N SER A 76 -12.53 -0.43 -2.11
CA SER A 76 -13.01 -1.73 -1.66
C SER A 76 -13.32 -2.63 -2.84
N ARG A 77 -12.74 -3.84 -2.86
CA ARG A 77 -13.01 -4.89 -3.87
C ARG A 77 -14.46 -5.41 -3.83
N CYS A 78 -15.21 -5.02 -2.82
CA CYS A 78 -16.65 -5.27 -2.72
C CYS A 78 -17.43 -3.95 -2.65
N LYS A 79 -18.75 -4.02 -2.56
CA LYS A 79 -19.57 -2.83 -2.36
C LYS A 79 -19.15 -2.11 -1.08
N ALA A 80 -19.04 -0.78 -1.13
CA ALA A 80 -18.63 0.03 0.01
C ALA A 80 -19.51 -0.19 1.26
N MET A 81 -20.81 -0.38 1.05
CA MET A 81 -21.76 -0.69 2.14
C MET A 81 -21.43 -2.04 2.80
N ASP A 82 -21.07 -3.06 2.02
CA ASP A 82 -20.72 -4.38 2.56
C ASP A 82 -19.42 -4.32 3.34
N TYR A 83 -18.42 -3.60 2.82
CA TYR A 83 -17.17 -3.34 3.52
C TYR A 83 -17.42 -2.67 4.87
N LEU A 84 -18.19 -1.59 4.91
CA LEU A 84 -18.53 -0.85 6.14
C LEU A 84 -19.32 -1.70 7.13
N ASN A 85 -20.26 -2.53 6.67
CA ASN A 85 -21.06 -3.42 7.52
C ASN A 85 -20.26 -4.58 8.12
N ASN A 86 -19.18 -5.00 7.49
CA ASN A 86 -18.32 -6.07 7.98
C ASN A 86 -17.24 -5.62 8.97
N VAL A 87 -17.18 -4.33 9.30
CA VAL A 87 -16.32 -3.83 10.37
C VAL A 87 -16.88 -4.26 11.73
N LYS A 88 -16.25 -5.27 12.31
CA LYS A 88 -16.61 -5.80 13.64
C LYS A 88 -15.39 -5.73 14.55
N PRO A 89 -15.05 -4.54 15.07
CA PRO A 89 -13.88 -4.40 15.90
C PRO A 89 -14.04 -5.24 17.18
N THR A 90 -13.05 -6.09 17.44
CA THR A 90 -13.03 -6.95 18.64
C THR A 90 -12.31 -6.28 19.81
N LEU A 91 -11.39 -5.37 19.51
CA LEU A 91 -10.55 -4.70 20.50
C LEU A 91 -10.97 -3.25 20.76
N GLU A 92 -11.72 -2.64 19.83
CA GLU A 92 -12.14 -1.25 19.90
C GLU A 92 -13.65 -1.14 20.08
N SER A 93 -14.08 -0.22 20.95
CA SER A 93 -15.50 0.01 21.22
C SER A 93 -16.18 0.94 20.16
N VAL A 94 -15.39 1.63 19.34
CA VAL A 94 -15.85 2.61 18.36
C VAL A 94 -15.27 2.28 16.99
N SER A 95 -16.11 2.08 15.98
CA SER A 95 -15.68 1.73 14.62
C SER A 95 -14.75 2.78 13.98
N ALA A 96 -14.98 4.08 14.26
CA ALA A 96 -14.11 5.13 13.74
C ALA A 96 -12.67 4.99 14.26
N ARG A 97 -12.47 4.56 15.52
CA ARG A 97 -11.15 4.32 16.08
C ARG A 97 -10.49 3.10 15.46
N TYR A 98 -11.26 2.08 15.15
CA TYR A 98 -10.76 0.91 14.41
C TYR A 98 -10.16 1.33 13.06
N TYR A 99 -10.87 2.15 12.27
CA TYR A 99 -10.34 2.66 11.00
C TYR A 99 -9.07 3.48 11.18
N GLU A 100 -9.00 4.30 12.22
CA GLU A 100 -7.79 5.08 12.52
C GLU A 100 -6.60 4.18 12.84
N LEU A 101 -6.80 3.13 13.64
CA LEU A 101 -5.73 2.25 14.11
C LEU A 101 -5.29 1.23 13.05
N ILE A 102 -6.23 0.62 12.32
CA ILE A 102 -5.87 -0.39 11.30
C ILE A 102 -5.03 0.23 10.18
N LEU A 103 -5.30 1.48 9.84
CA LEU A 103 -4.55 2.18 8.81
C LEU A 103 -3.12 2.53 9.28
N THR A 104 -2.86 2.63 10.60
CA THR A 104 -1.51 2.82 11.12
C THR A 104 -0.65 1.56 11.04
N SER A 105 -1.24 0.38 10.78
CA SER A 105 -0.49 -0.88 10.62
C SER A 105 0.54 -0.82 9.49
N SER A 106 0.34 0.04 8.50
CA SER A 106 1.29 0.30 7.42
C SER A 106 2.69 0.70 7.93
N GLU A 107 2.78 1.27 9.13
CA GLU A 107 4.05 1.71 9.70
C GLU A 107 5.00 0.56 10.10
N TYR A 108 4.46 -0.65 10.30
CA TYR A 108 5.24 -1.81 10.74
C TYR A 108 5.01 -3.09 9.93
N THR A 109 4.02 -3.12 9.02
CA THR A 109 3.80 -4.24 8.10
C THR A 109 4.24 -3.94 6.67
N ALA A 110 4.08 -2.68 6.23
CA ALA A 110 4.30 -2.21 4.86
C ALA A 110 3.47 -2.93 3.77
N TYR A 111 2.38 -3.61 4.16
CA TYR A 111 1.47 -4.29 3.22
C TYR A 111 0.35 -3.40 2.70
N SER A 112 0.20 -2.21 3.26
CA SER A 112 -0.66 -1.13 2.77
C SER A 112 0.04 0.20 3.05
N GLU A 113 -0.40 1.29 2.42
CA GLU A 113 0.11 2.64 2.68
C GLU A 113 -1.05 3.58 2.90
N ASN A 114 -0.95 4.44 3.93
CA ASN A 114 -1.99 5.43 4.23
C ASN A 114 -1.98 6.54 3.19
N ILE A 115 -3.10 6.70 2.50
CA ILE A 115 -3.26 7.72 1.47
C ILE A 115 -4.36 8.68 1.89
N ALA A 116 -3.97 9.91 2.20
CA ALA A 116 -4.90 10.96 2.55
C ALA A 116 -5.63 11.53 1.32
N LEU A 117 -6.84 12.03 1.53
CA LEU A 117 -7.65 12.71 0.51
C LEU A 117 -6.84 13.79 -0.24
N LYS A 118 -6.09 14.62 0.51
CA LYS A 118 -5.23 15.66 -0.08
C LYS A 118 -4.15 15.10 -0.99
N ASP A 119 -3.54 13.97 -0.63
CA ASP A 119 -2.42 13.38 -1.38
C ASP A 119 -2.92 12.72 -2.66
N PHE A 120 -4.06 12.05 -2.60
CA PHE A 120 -4.75 11.51 -3.76
C PHE A 120 -5.14 12.63 -4.74
N TYR A 121 -5.81 13.68 -4.22
CA TYR A 121 -6.24 14.82 -5.02
C TYR A 121 -5.06 15.57 -5.66
N ASN A 122 -4.00 15.82 -4.91
CA ASN A 122 -2.80 16.45 -5.44
C ASN A 122 -2.15 15.62 -6.54
N SER A 123 -2.13 14.29 -6.40
CA SER A 123 -1.59 13.38 -7.42
C SER A 123 -2.47 13.36 -8.67
N LEU A 124 -3.79 13.46 -8.51
CA LEU A 124 -4.74 13.55 -9.62
C LEU A 124 -4.51 14.80 -10.48
N LEU A 125 -4.20 15.94 -9.85
CA LEU A 125 -3.95 17.20 -10.56
C LEU A 125 -2.53 17.32 -11.11
N ASN A 126 -1.63 16.43 -10.69
CA ASN A 126 -0.21 16.53 -10.99
C ASN A 126 0.15 15.74 -12.26
N SER A 127 0.76 16.40 -13.24
CA SER A 127 1.22 15.76 -14.48
C SER A 127 2.48 14.89 -14.31
N SER A 128 3.12 14.91 -13.14
CA SER A 128 4.36 14.17 -12.86
C SER A 128 4.16 12.94 -11.95
N SER A 129 2.93 12.63 -11.58
CA SER A 129 2.58 11.48 -10.74
C SER A 129 1.16 11.04 -11.00
N SER A 130 0.83 9.85 -10.57
CA SER A 130 -0.52 9.29 -10.65
C SER A 130 -1.02 8.94 -9.25
N PRO A 131 -2.35 9.02 -9.01
CA PRO A 131 -2.92 8.68 -7.72
C PRO A 131 -2.91 7.17 -7.45
N TYR A 132 -2.94 6.82 -6.16
CA TYR A 132 -3.17 5.48 -5.67
C TYR A 132 -3.88 5.56 -4.32
N ALA A 133 -4.51 4.48 -3.91
CA ALA A 133 -5.28 4.41 -2.67
C ALA A 133 -5.08 3.06 -1.97
N ILE A 134 -5.54 2.97 -0.73
CA ILE A 134 -5.53 1.72 0.03
C ILE A 134 -6.48 0.73 -0.66
N LEU A 135 -6.04 -0.53 -0.83
CA LEU A 135 -6.90 -1.61 -1.28
C LEU A 135 -7.53 -2.29 -0.08
N GLY A 136 -8.86 -2.29 -0.04
CA GLY A 136 -9.68 -2.91 1.00
C GLY A 136 -10.51 -4.06 0.46
N GLY A 137 -10.86 -5.02 1.31
CA GLY A 137 -11.69 -6.15 0.93
C GLY A 137 -12.35 -6.84 2.12
N ILE A 138 -13.18 -7.83 1.84
CA ILE A 138 -13.84 -8.66 2.85
C ILE A 138 -13.28 -10.07 2.74
N ASN A 139 -12.65 -10.56 3.81
CA ASN A 139 -12.22 -11.93 3.91
C ASN A 139 -13.28 -12.78 4.61
N ASN A 140 -14.00 -13.58 3.85
CA ASN A 140 -15.05 -14.46 4.35
C ASN A 140 -14.57 -15.92 4.58
N LYS A 141 -13.26 -16.15 4.72
CA LYS A 141 -12.73 -17.49 4.94
C LYS A 141 -13.14 -18.00 6.32
N SER A 142 -13.98 -19.02 6.36
CA SER A 142 -14.43 -19.67 7.59
C SER A 142 -13.56 -20.86 8.01
N THR A 143 -12.75 -21.39 7.09
CA THR A 143 -11.84 -22.53 7.31
C THR A 143 -10.58 -22.37 6.48
N GLN A 144 -9.44 -22.81 7.03
CA GLN A 144 -8.23 -22.97 6.20
C GLN A 144 -8.53 -23.98 5.10
N LYS A 145 -8.34 -23.56 3.84
CA LYS A 145 -8.06 -24.56 2.81
C LYS A 145 -6.74 -25.20 3.19
N GLU A 146 -6.72 -26.54 3.32
CA GLU A 146 -5.46 -27.25 3.40
C GLU A 146 -4.59 -26.75 2.24
N SER A 147 -3.49 -26.09 2.59
CA SER A 147 -2.51 -25.64 1.60
C SER A 147 -1.96 -26.90 0.98
N THR A 148 -2.44 -27.24 -0.21
CA THR A 148 -1.69 -28.11 -1.12
C THR A 148 -0.32 -27.44 -1.28
N THR A 149 0.70 -28.12 -0.84
CA THR A 149 2.11 -27.77 -0.91
C THR A 149 2.42 -27.28 -2.35
N SER A 150 2.26 -25.99 -2.60
CA SER A 150 2.84 -25.39 -3.77
C SER A 150 4.31 -25.14 -3.43
N SER A 151 5.19 -25.75 -4.19
CA SER A 151 6.64 -25.61 -4.09
C SER A 151 7.17 -24.24 -4.55
N VAL A 152 6.31 -23.25 -4.59
CA VAL A 152 6.65 -21.86 -4.90
C VAL A 152 6.53 -21.09 -3.59
N TYR A 153 7.61 -20.40 -3.20
CA TYR A 153 7.63 -19.52 -2.05
C TYR A 153 6.72 -18.34 -2.30
N ASP A 154 5.45 -18.46 -1.91
CA ASP A 154 4.59 -17.31 -1.77
C ASP A 154 5.05 -16.57 -0.49
N SER A 155 5.64 -15.40 -0.66
CA SER A 155 5.91 -14.54 0.50
C SER A 155 4.58 -14.13 1.12
N GLU A 156 4.55 -13.92 2.44
CA GLU A 156 3.36 -13.48 3.17
C GLU A 156 2.79 -12.16 2.63
N GLY A 157 3.57 -11.42 1.85
CA GLY A 157 3.17 -10.21 1.16
C GLY A 157 2.47 -10.41 -0.20
N SER A 158 2.44 -11.62 -0.76
CA SER A 158 1.91 -11.88 -2.12
C SER A 158 0.38 -11.88 -2.21
N TYR A 159 -0.31 -11.49 -1.14
CA TYR A 159 -1.77 -11.40 -1.09
C TYR A 159 -2.25 -9.98 -1.33
N LYS A 160 -3.48 -9.88 -1.81
CA LYS A 160 -4.29 -8.65 -1.82
C LYS A 160 -5.35 -8.72 -0.73
N ALA A 161 -6.04 -7.61 -0.47
CA ALA A 161 -7.20 -7.60 0.39
C ALA A 161 -8.24 -8.63 -0.09
N ASP A 162 -8.89 -9.35 0.82
CA ASP A 162 -9.79 -10.52 0.67
C ASP A 162 -9.10 -11.87 0.34
N GLU A 163 -7.80 -11.87 0.05
CA GLU A 163 -7.07 -13.09 -0.32
C GLU A 163 -6.24 -13.67 0.82
N THR A 164 -6.00 -12.91 1.89
CA THR A 164 -5.10 -13.35 2.97
C THR A 164 -5.55 -14.66 3.62
N PRO A 165 -4.63 -15.50 4.11
CA PRO A 165 -4.97 -16.74 4.79
C PRO A 165 -5.46 -16.54 6.24
N ILE A 166 -5.84 -15.33 6.60
CA ILE A 166 -6.31 -14.99 7.95
C ILE A 166 -7.75 -15.50 8.12
N ILE A 167 -8.02 -16.16 9.24
CA ILE A 167 -9.36 -16.55 9.68
C ILE A 167 -9.72 -15.69 10.87
N SER A 168 -10.69 -14.81 10.73
CA SER A 168 -11.08 -13.89 11.79
C SER A 168 -12.58 -13.60 11.73
N PRO A 169 -13.24 -13.38 12.88
CA PRO A 169 -14.62 -12.89 12.93
C PRO A 169 -14.76 -11.45 12.40
N ASN A 170 -13.67 -10.68 12.36
CA ASN A 170 -13.60 -9.38 11.69
C ASN A 170 -13.24 -9.62 10.23
N GLY A 171 -14.21 -9.41 9.34
CA GLY A 171 -14.09 -9.83 7.94
C GLY A 171 -13.38 -8.83 7.03
N ILE A 172 -12.98 -7.63 7.48
CA ILE A 172 -12.33 -6.67 6.59
C ILE A 172 -10.81 -6.76 6.65
N GLU A 173 -10.19 -6.53 5.50
CA GLU A 173 -8.74 -6.48 5.30
C GLU A 173 -8.37 -5.21 4.52
N ASN A 174 -7.17 -4.68 4.83
CA ASN A 174 -6.52 -3.63 4.04
C ASN A 174 -5.13 -4.12 3.68
N MET A 175 -4.94 -4.52 2.44
CA MET A 175 -3.69 -5.07 1.94
C MET A 175 -3.52 -4.80 0.46
N GLY A 176 -2.41 -4.18 0.09
CA GLY A 176 -2.18 -3.76 -1.28
C GLY A 176 -2.57 -2.30 -1.54
N LEU A 177 -2.41 -1.91 -2.79
CA LEU A 177 -2.78 -0.58 -3.29
C LEU A 177 -3.64 -0.68 -4.55
N ALA A 178 -4.63 0.18 -4.64
CA ALA A 178 -5.40 0.44 -5.85
C ALA A 178 -4.69 1.53 -6.67
N VAL A 179 -4.40 1.27 -7.93
CA VAL A 179 -3.60 2.12 -8.82
C VAL A 179 -4.50 2.82 -9.82
N PHE A 180 -4.32 4.13 -9.97
CA PHE A 180 -5.14 4.96 -10.84
C PHE A 180 -4.35 5.54 -12.02
N SER A 181 -5.03 5.68 -13.15
CA SER A 181 -4.60 6.51 -14.28
C SER A 181 -5.60 7.66 -14.44
N GLY A 182 -5.19 8.87 -14.12
CA GLY A 182 -6.15 9.94 -13.89
C GLY A 182 -7.07 9.58 -12.71
N ASP A 183 -8.39 9.66 -12.90
CA ASP A 183 -9.41 9.37 -11.90
C ASP A 183 -9.95 7.93 -11.95
N LYS A 184 -9.44 7.08 -12.85
CA LYS A 184 -9.92 5.71 -13.06
C LYS A 184 -8.96 4.68 -12.50
N LEU A 185 -9.50 3.69 -11.81
CA LEU A 185 -8.77 2.51 -11.38
C LEU A 185 -8.27 1.73 -12.61
N VAL A 186 -6.99 1.35 -12.62
CA VAL A 186 -6.37 0.59 -13.72
C VAL A 186 -5.76 -0.73 -13.26
N GLY A 187 -5.59 -0.91 -11.96
CA GLY A 187 -5.06 -2.16 -11.42
C GLY A 187 -4.81 -2.12 -9.92
N GLU A 188 -4.29 -3.23 -9.43
CA GLU A 188 -4.05 -3.46 -8.00
C GLU A 188 -2.65 -4.02 -7.77
N LEU A 189 -2.02 -3.58 -6.70
CA LEU A 189 -0.78 -4.13 -6.18
C LEU A 189 -1.07 -5.01 -4.96
N ASP A 190 -0.32 -6.08 -4.80
CA ASP A 190 -0.29 -6.88 -3.59
C ASP A 190 0.58 -6.24 -2.49
N GLY A 191 0.67 -6.87 -1.33
CA GLY A 191 1.44 -6.35 -0.21
C GLY A 191 2.95 -6.29 -0.48
N SER A 192 3.53 -7.25 -1.22
CA SER A 192 4.96 -7.24 -1.59
C SER A 192 5.30 -6.12 -2.56
N GLN A 193 4.40 -5.86 -3.50
CA GLN A 193 4.52 -4.74 -4.44
C GLN A 193 4.32 -3.40 -3.72
N THR A 194 3.45 -3.35 -2.71
CA THR A 194 3.28 -2.18 -1.84
C THR A 194 4.53 -1.90 -1.03
N LEU A 195 5.16 -2.92 -0.44
CA LEU A 195 6.46 -2.78 0.22
C LEU A 195 7.52 -2.20 -0.74
N SER A 196 7.59 -2.71 -1.97
CA SER A 196 8.48 -2.21 -3.01
C SER A 196 8.20 -0.73 -3.35
N HIS A 197 6.93 -0.35 -3.43
CA HIS A 197 6.49 1.03 -3.61
C HIS A 197 6.97 1.93 -2.45
N MET A 198 6.74 1.51 -1.20
CA MET A 198 7.13 2.28 -0.02
C MET A 198 8.65 2.47 0.09
N ILE A 199 9.45 1.47 -0.33
CA ILE A 199 10.91 1.60 -0.41
C ILE A 199 11.31 2.67 -1.44
N ILE A 200 10.72 2.65 -2.63
CA ILE A 200 11.03 3.61 -3.69
C ILE A 200 10.60 5.03 -3.32
N THR A 201 9.43 5.18 -2.71
CA THR A 201 8.87 6.49 -2.30
C THR A 201 9.44 7.02 -0.99
N ASN A 202 10.24 6.23 -0.28
CA ASN A 202 10.83 6.53 1.04
C ASN A 202 9.79 6.62 2.17
N ASN A 203 8.72 5.86 2.07
CA ASN A 203 7.65 5.79 3.06
C ASN A 203 7.78 4.55 3.96
N LEU A 204 8.73 3.64 3.66
CA LEU A 204 8.99 2.49 4.52
C LEU A 204 9.56 2.94 5.87
N LYS A 205 8.83 2.67 6.96
CA LYS A 205 9.35 2.79 8.32
C LYS A 205 10.02 1.49 8.75
N SER A 206 9.26 0.41 8.72
CA SER A 206 9.76 -0.93 9.01
C SER A 206 8.84 -1.99 8.38
N ALA A 207 9.39 -3.19 8.17
CA ALA A 207 8.61 -4.35 7.74
C ALA A 207 9.31 -5.64 8.21
N VAL A 208 8.53 -6.71 8.29
CA VAL A 208 9.07 -8.07 8.38
C VAL A 208 8.95 -8.70 6.99
N ILE A 209 10.04 -9.26 6.50
CA ILE A 209 10.08 -9.98 5.24
C ILE A 209 10.63 -11.38 5.45
N SER A 210 10.22 -12.32 4.61
CA SER A 210 10.80 -13.66 4.52
C SER A 210 11.50 -13.80 3.18
N ILE A 211 12.78 -14.16 3.21
CA ILE A 211 13.59 -14.45 2.02
C ILE A 211 13.86 -15.95 1.92
N PRO A 212 14.05 -16.50 0.72
CA PRO A 212 14.51 -17.87 0.56
C PRO A 212 15.84 -18.09 1.29
N ASN A 213 15.94 -19.20 2.02
CA ASN A 213 17.16 -19.52 2.75
C ASN A 213 18.24 -20.07 1.80
N PRO A 214 19.41 -19.43 1.68
CA PRO A 214 20.48 -19.90 0.81
C PRO A 214 21.10 -21.24 1.25
N TYR A 215 20.92 -21.65 2.49
CA TYR A 215 21.52 -22.84 3.07
C TYR A 215 20.58 -24.06 3.16
N SER A 216 19.27 -23.83 3.07
CA SER A 216 18.27 -24.88 3.23
C SER A 216 17.14 -24.72 2.22
N GLN A 217 17.07 -25.64 1.27
CA GLN A 217 16.03 -25.61 0.24
C GLN A 217 14.67 -25.87 0.86
N GLY A 218 13.71 -24.97 0.63
CA GLY A 218 12.36 -25.10 1.16
C GLY A 218 12.12 -24.37 2.48
N SER A 219 13.14 -23.74 3.07
CA SER A 219 13.02 -22.88 4.25
C SER A 219 13.18 -21.40 3.90
N THR A 220 12.79 -20.53 4.82
CA THR A 220 12.90 -19.07 4.69
C THR A 220 13.61 -18.48 5.91
N ILE A 221 14.27 -17.37 5.70
CA ILE A 221 14.85 -16.54 6.76
C ILE A 221 13.95 -15.31 6.92
N SER A 222 13.35 -15.14 8.10
CA SER A 222 12.59 -13.95 8.42
C SER A 222 13.49 -12.87 8.99
N MET A 223 13.31 -11.64 8.52
CA MET A 223 14.08 -10.51 9.01
C MET A 223 13.22 -9.25 9.14
N TYR A 224 13.56 -8.44 10.11
CA TYR A 224 13.02 -7.11 10.29
C TYR A 224 13.85 -6.13 9.48
N ILE A 225 13.24 -5.40 8.57
CA ILE A 225 13.94 -4.43 7.72
C ILE A 225 13.49 -3.01 8.00
N THR A 226 14.44 -2.09 7.87
CA THR A 226 14.19 -0.64 7.89
C THR A 226 14.97 0.03 6.78
N GLN A 227 14.49 1.18 6.31
CA GLN A 227 15.20 1.95 5.30
C GLN A 227 16.21 2.88 5.97
N SER A 228 17.48 2.56 5.86
CA SER A 228 18.57 3.28 6.54
C SER A 228 18.85 4.65 5.94
N LYS A 229 18.63 4.81 4.63
CA LYS A 229 18.79 6.07 3.89
C LYS A 229 17.73 6.19 2.82
N LYS A 230 17.37 7.42 2.47
CA LYS A 230 16.46 7.68 1.35
C LYS A 230 16.98 7.08 0.06
N THR A 231 16.11 6.45 -0.71
CA THR A 231 16.40 5.97 -2.07
C THR A 231 16.93 7.11 -2.92
N LYS A 232 18.09 6.90 -3.53
CA LYS A 232 18.67 7.85 -4.44
C LYS A 232 18.23 7.52 -5.87
N THR A 233 17.34 8.34 -6.41
CA THR A 233 16.84 8.18 -7.78
C THR A 233 17.57 9.09 -8.73
N ASN A 234 18.03 8.52 -9.85
CA ASN A 234 18.61 9.25 -10.97
C ASN A 234 17.88 8.89 -12.25
N LEU A 235 17.42 9.90 -13.02
CA LEU A 235 16.73 9.72 -14.28
C LEU A 235 17.50 10.44 -15.38
N LYS A 236 17.76 9.70 -16.47
CA LYS A 236 18.40 10.21 -17.68
C LYS A 236 17.61 9.75 -18.90
N PHE A 237 17.56 10.58 -19.94
CA PHE A 237 17.05 10.17 -21.24
C PHE A 237 18.20 9.66 -22.12
N ILE A 238 18.06 8.45 -22.65
CA ILE A 238 18.99 7.85 -23.61
C ILE A 238 18.16 7.48 -24.84
N ASN A 239 18.49 8.06 -25.98
CA ASN A 239 17.72 7.87 -27.23
C ASN A 239 16.21 8.16 -27.04
N ASN A 240 15.85 9.18 -26.25
CA ASN A 240 14.50 9.60 -25.87
C ASN A 240 13.76 8.61 -24.92
N TYR A 241 14.40 7.56 -24.42
CA TYR A 241 13.82 6.66 -23.44
C TYR A 241 14.29 7.01 -22.04
N PRO A 242 13.42 7.04 -21.02
CA PRO A 242 13.82 7.25 -19.64
C PRO A 242 14.60 6.04 -19.10
N TYR A 243 15.77 6.30 -18.56
CA TYR A 243 16.56 5.34 -17.79
C TYR A 243 16.58 5.77 -16.33
N ILE A 244 15.96 4.99 -15.48
CA ILE A 244 15.76 5.29 -14.06
C ILE A 244 16.62 4.34 -13.24
N THR A 245 17.55 4.90 -12.47
CA THR A 245 18.38 4.15 -11.54
C THR A 245 17.95 4.46 -10.11
N CYS A 246 17.70 3.44 -9.31
CA CYS A 246 17.33 3.54 -7.90
C CYS A 246 18.41 2.86 -7.04
N ASP A 247 19.14 3.65 -6.25
CA ASP A 247 20.11 3.13 -5.28
C ASP A 247 19.46 3.13 -3.89
N ILE A 248 19.28 1.96 -3.31
CA ILE A 248 18.51 1.68 -2.10
C ILE A 248 19.44 1.17 -1.01
N ASN A 249 19.25 1.67 0.22
CA ASN A 249 19.97 1.17 1.39
C ASN A 249 18.99 0.75 2.46
N VAL A 250 19.06 -0.50 2.89
CA VAL A 250 18.26 -1.05 3.97
C VAL A 250 19.16 -1.67 5.05
N THR A 251 18.65 -1.70 6.27
CA THR A 251 19.23 -2.52 7.35
C THR A 251 18.27 -3.64 7.68
N GLY A 252 18.81 -4.80 8.01
CA GLY A 252 18.00 -5.97 8.35
C GLY A 252 18.53 -6.67 9.60
N ASP A 253 17.63 -6.99 10.51
CA ASP A 253 17.88 -7.81 11.69
C ASP A 253 17.21 -9.17 11.49
N ILE A 254 18.01 -10.25 11.58
CA ILE A 254 17.50 -11.62 11.43
C ILE A 254 16.62 -11.94 12.64
N LEU A 255 15.40 -12.41 12.38
CA LEU A 255 14.41 -12.77 13.41
C LEU A 255 14.34 -14.28 13.64
N SER A 256 14.53 -15.11 12.59
CA SER A 256 14.49 -16.56 12.67
C SER A 256 15.90 -17.14 12.61
N LEU A 257 16.21 -18.03 13.53
CA LEU A 257 17.46 -18.79 13.53
C LEU A 257 17.17 -20.22 13.07
N GLU A 258 17.99 -20.73 12.17
CA GLU A 258 17.94 -22.11 11.73
C GLU A 258 19.03 -22.92 12.43
N GLU A 259 18.70 -24.14 12.85
CA GLU A 259 19.62 -25.04 13.54
C GLU A 259 20.83 -25.37 12.63
N GLY A 260 22.01 -25.30 13.20
CA GLY A 260 23.26 -25.63 12.50
C GLY A 260 23.91 -24.47 11.73
N LEU A 261 23.30 -23.29 11.67
CA LEU A 261 23.93 -22.08 11.12
C LEU A 261 24.50 -21.18 12.22
N ASP A 262 25.70 -20.67 11.98
CA ASP A 262 26.35 -19.72 12.87
C ASP A 262 26.22 -18.29 12.32
N TYR A 263 25.27 -17.57 12.83
CA TYR A 263 24.98 -16.19 12.43
C TYR A 263 25.96 -15.14 12.98
N SER A 264 26.99 -15.58 13.74
CA SER A 264 28.15 -14.74 14.08
C SER A 264 29.26 -14.79 13.01
N ASN A 265 29.15 -15.72 12.07
CA ASN A 265 30.10 -15.86 10.98
C ASN A 265 29.87 -14.82 9.89
N GLU A 266 30.87 -14.01 9.58
CA GLU A 266 30.76 -12.96 8.56
C GLU A 266 30.46 -13.50 7.15
N GLU A 267 30.92 -14.70 6.79
CA GLU A 267 30.64 -15.32 5.49
C GLU A 267 29.15 -15.71 5.39
N VAL A 268 28.55 -16.22 6.48
CA VAL A 268 27.14 -16.54 6.55
C VAL A 268 26.31 -15.28 6.39
N LEU A 269 26.61 -14.23 7.15
CA LEU A 269 25.91 -12.95 7.04
C LEU A 269 26.05 -12.33 5.66
N LYS A 270 27.23 -12.40 5.06
CA LYS A 270 27.47 -11.89 3.70
C LYS A 270 26.64 -12.63 2.66
N THR A 271 26.54 -13.95 2.75
CA THR A 271 25.70 -14.74 1.84
C THR A 271 24.22 -14.36 1.99
N ILE A 272 23.70 -14.24 3.22
CA ILE A 272 22.33 -13.80 3.49
C ILE A 272 22.09 -12.39 2.93
N GLN A 273 23.06 -11.49 3.08
CA GLN A 273 23.01 -10.14 2.54
C GLN A 273 22.91 -10.13 1.00
N GLU A 274 23.70 -10.93 0.31
CA GLU A 274 23.67 -11.05 -1.15
C GLU A 274 22.31 -11.57 -1.63
N TYR A 275 21.76 -12.58 -0.95
CA TYR A 275 20.41 -13.10 -1.25
C TYR A 275 19.31 -12.08 -0.96
N THR A 276 19.41 -11.34 0.15
CA THR A 276 18.48 -10.25 0.47
C THR A 276 18.48 -9.15 -0.59
N ASN A 277 19.69 -8.75 -1.04
CA ASN A 277 19.84 -7.77 -2.11
C ASN A 277 19.15 -8.24 -3.39
N ALA A 278 19.46 -9.46 -3.85
CA ALA A 278 18.87 -10.02 -5.06
C ALA A 278 17.35 -10.14 -4.96
N PHE A 279 16.83 -10.58 -3.82
CA PHE A 279 15.39 -10.70 -3.56
C PHE A 279 14.67 -9.35 -3.65
N LEU A 280 15.20 -8.34 -2.98
CA LEU A 280 14.60 -6.99 -3.01
C LEU A 280 14.75 -6.34 -4.40
N GLU A 281 15.89 -6.50 -5.08
CA GLU A 281 16.09 -6.00 -6.44
C GLU A 281 15.10 -6.60 -7.43
N GLN A 282 14.82 -7.90 -7.33
CA GLN A 282 13.86 -8.61 -8.17
C GLN A 282 12.43 -8.11 -7.91
N ASN A 283 12.01 -8.02 -6.64
CA ASN A 283 10.65 -7.59 -6.28
C ASN A 283 10.39 -6.14 -6.68
N ILE A 284 11.35 -5.25 -6.40
CA ILE A 284 11.23 -3.83 -6.76
C ILE A 284 11.22 -3.66 -8.28
N SER A 285 12.08 -4.40 -9.01
CA SER A 285 12.09 -4.36 -10.47
C SER A 285 10.76 -4.85 -11.04
N SER A 286 10.22 -5.96 -10.53
CA SER A 286 8.91 -6.50 -10.93
C SER A 286 7.79 -5.47 -10.72
N TYR A 287 7.75 -4.82 -9.55
CA TYR A 287 6.81 -3.74 -9.24
C TYR A 287 6.92 -2.59 -10.24
N LEU A 288 8.15 -2.09 -10.51
CA LEU A 288 8.38 -0.97 -11.43
C LEU A 288 7.96 -1.31 -12.86
N TYR A 289 8.29 -2.50 -13.34
CA TYR A 289 7.87 -2.93 -14.68
C TYR A 289 6.37 -3.18 -14.76
N LYS A 290 5.71 -3.65 -13.70
CA LYS A 290 4.26 -3.78 -13.66
C LYS A 290 3.57 -2.42 -13.79
N THR A 291 3.98 -1.43 -13.01
CA THR A 291 3.40 -0.09 -13.08
C THR A 291 3.65 0.58 -14.44
N ALA A 292 4.83 0.37 -15.04
CA ALA A 292 5.16 0.95 -16.32
C ALA A 292 4.49 0.22 -17.50
N LYS A 293 4.53 -1.12 -17.56
CA LYS A 293 4.11 -1.88 -18.73
C LYS A 293 2.64 -2.28 -18.71
N GLU A 294 2.12 -2.68 -17.54
CA GLU A 294 0.73 -3.11 -17.42
C GLU A 294 -0.20 -1.93 -17.15
N TYR A 295 0.12 -1.13 -16.14
CA TYR A 295 -0.75 -0.01 -15.72
C TYR A 295 -0.44 1.30 -16.43
N LYS A 296 0.74 1.45 -17.01
CA LYS A 296 1.22 2.64 -17.76
C LYS A 296 1.09 3.93 -16.95
N THR A 297 1.36 3.83 -15.65
CA THR A 297 1.10 4.91 -14.70
C THR A 297 2.20 5.03 -13.64
N ASP A 298 2.67 6.25 -13.41
CA ASP A 298 3.77 6.58 -12.50
C ASP A 298 3.25 6.95 -11.10
N ILE A 299 2.96 5.94 -10.28
CA ILE A 299 2.58 6.16 -8.88
C ILE A 299 3.80 6.45 -7.97
N ALA A 300 5.02 6.14 -8.43
CA ALA A 300 6.25 6.41 -7.68
C ALA A 300 6.76 7.85 -7.86
N SER A 301 6.06 8.65 -8.67
CA SER A 301 6.39 10.06 -8.92
C SER A 301 7.79 10.29 -9.53
N PHE A 302 8.24 9.42 -10.44
CA PHE A 302 9.49 9.61 -11.17
C PHE A 302 9.45 10.83 -12.10
N GLY A 303 8.26 11.25 -12.51
CA GLY A 303 8.07 12.49 -13.27
C GLY A 303 8.69 13.71 -12.60
N LYS A 304 8.81 13.76 -11.26
CA LYS A 304 9.51 14.82 -10.53
C LYS A 304 11.00 14.93 -10.92
N TYR A 305 11.61 13.82 -11.32
CA TYR A 305 13.00 13.79 -11.79
C TYR A 305 13.06 14.08 -13.30
N ALA A 306 12.06 13.64 -14.06
CA ALA A 306 11.99 13.81 -15.49
C ALA A 306 11.79 15.30 -15.87
N ILE A 307 10.94 16.01 -15.15
CA ILE A 307 10.60 17.43 -15.41
C ILE A 307 11.83 18.35 -15.47
N LYS A 308 12.89 18.00 -14.72
CA LYS A 308 14.14 18.75 -14.70
C LYS A 308 14.90 18.76 -16.03
N ASN A 309 14.54 17.88 -16.96
CA ASN A 309 15.16 17.78 -18.28
C ASN A 309 14.47 18.67 -19.32
N TYR A 310 13.39 19.36 -18.96
CA TYR A 310 12.61 20.22 -19.85
C TYR A 310 12.81 21.69 -19.48
N SER A 311 12.99 22.53 -20.48
CA SER A 311 13.29 23.95 -20.27
C SER A 311 12.05 24.77 -19.94
N THR A 312 10.87 24.36 -20.42
CA THR A 312 9.60 25.04 -20.20
C THR A 312 8.49 24.06 -19.76
N TRP A 313 7.46 24.60 -19.12
CA TRP A 313 6.27 23.83 -18.77
C TRP A 313 5.55 23.29 -20.03
N ASN A 314 5.57 24.04 -21.12
CA ASN A 314 4.97 23.61 -22.38
C ASN A 314 5.69 22.40 -22.96
N ASP A 315 7.03 22.37 -22.90
CA ASP A 315 7.82 21.20 -23.32
C ASP A 315 7.50 19.97 -22.46
N TRP A 316 7.36 20.18 -21.15
CA TRP A 316 6.96 19.11 -20.23
C TRP A 316 5.58 18.54 -20.56
N TYR A 317 4.54 19.38 -20.72
CA TYR A 317 3.20 18.93 -21.06
C TYR A 317 3.15 18.21 -22.40
N ASN A 318 3.86 18.72 -23.40
CA ASN A 318 3.93 18.12 -24.74
C ASN A 318 4.71 16.78 -24.74
N SER A 319 5.56 16.54 -23.75
CA SER A 319 6.34 15.31 -23.65
C SER A 319 5.49 14.08 -23.35
N ASN A 320 4.28 14.24 -22.81
CA ASN A 320 3.40 13.17 -22.37
C ASN A 320 4.14 12.14 -21.48
N TRP A 321 4.41 12.55 -20.24
CA TRP A 321 5.19 11.73 -19.31
C TRP A 321 4.65 10.30 -19.14
N SER A 322 3.34 10.09 -19.11
CA SER A 322 2.75 8.76 -18.97
C SER A 322 3.19 7.80 -20.09
N ALA A 323 3.19 8.28 -21.34
CA ALA A 323 3.68 7.50 -22.49
C ALA A 323 5.21 7.27 -22.42
N ASN A 324 5.96 8.23 -21.90
CA ASN A 324 7.40 8.05 -21.67
C ASN A 324 7.66 7.04 -20.55
N TYR A 325 6.88 7.07 -19.47
CA TYR A 325 7.01 6.15 -18.34
C TYR A 325 6.77 4.70 -18.77
N GLU A 326 5.79 4.46 -19.63
CA GLU A 326 5.55 3.11 -20.22
C GLU A 326 6.82 2.57 -20.88
N ASN A 327 7.65 3.41 -21.46
CA ASN A 327 8.85 3.02 -22.18
C ASN A 327 10.14 3.13 -21.33
N SER A 328 10.00 3.28 -20.02
CA SER A 328 11.14 3.39 -19.12
C SER A 328 11.89 2.08 -18.94
N PHE A 329 13.20 2.23 -18.70
CA PHE A 329 14.09 1.16 -18.25
C PHE A 329 14.50 1.43 -16.82
N PHE A 330 14.50 0.37 -16.01
CA PHE A 330 14.81 0.46 -14.58
C PHE A 330 16.09 -0.31 -14.25
N LYS A 331 16.93 0.31 -13.43
CA LYS A 331 18.05 -0.34 -12.78
C LYS A 331 17.90 -0.14 -11.27
N VAL A 332 17.72 -1.22 -10.55
CA VAL A 332 17.60 -1.24 -9.10
C VAL A 332 18.89 -1.78 -8.54
N ASN A 333 19.50 -1.06 -7.61
CA ASN A 333 20.67 -1.51 -6.86
C ASN A 333 20.27 -1.47 -5.37
N VAL A 334 20.31 -2.61 -4.72
CA VAL A 334 20.04 -2.71 -3.27
C VAL A 334 21.35 -3.00 -2.55
N ASN A 335 21.59 -2.28 -1.48
CA ASN A 335 22.69 -2.52 -0.55
C ASN A 335 22.10 -2.67 0.86
N SER A 336 21.97 -3.90 1.31
CA SER A 336 21.53 -4.21 2.66
C SER A 336 22.70 -4.32 3.62
N SER A 337 22.47 -3.98 4.89
CA SER A 337 23.38 -4.27 5.99
C SER A 337 22.66 -5.20 6.95
N ILE A 338 23.03 -6.47 6.94
CA ILE A 338 22.35 -7.51 7.72
C ILE A 338 23.16 -7.79 8.99
N GLN A 339 22.46 -7.89 10.10
CA GLN A 339 23.05 -8.27 11.38
C GLN A 339 22.13 -9.26 12.11
N SER A 340 22.71 -10.01 13.05
CA SER A 340 21.93 -10.84 13.95
C SER A 340 21.45 -9.99 15.10
N GLY A 341 20.13 -9.77 15.17
CA GLY A 341 19.48 -9.08 16.30
C GLY A 341 19.24 -10.00 17.51
N GLN A 342 19.63 -11.25 17.43
CA GLN A 342 19.33 -12.27 18.44
C GLN A 342 20.40 -12.33 19.53
N LEU A 343 19.99 -12.64 20.77
CA LEU A 343 20.89 -12.89 21.91
C LEU A 343 21.77 -14.16 21.69
N PHE A 344 21.20 -15.14 20.96
CA PHE A 344 21.93 -16.35 20.55
C PHE A 344 22.16 -16.29 19.05
N THR A 345 23.40 -16.42 18.62
CA THR A 345 23.79 -16.40 17.21
C THR A 345 24.06 -17.80 16.66
N LYS A 346 23.99 -18.81 17.54
CA LYS A 346 24.20 -20.22 17.20
C LYS A 346 23.29 -21.09 18.04
N ILE A 347 22.62 -22.05 17.42
CA ILE A 347 21.79 -23.10 18.02
C ILE A 347 22.39 -24.47 17.73
#